data_d285f80d07d8b545c5fc7c15f7d59522
#
_entry.id   d285f80d07d8b545c5fc7c15f7d59522
#
_cell.length_a   1.000
_cell.length_b   1.000
_cell.length_c   1.000
_cell.angle_alpha   90.00
_cell.angle_beta   90.00
_cell.angle_gamma   90.00
#
_symmetry.space_group_name_H-M   'P 1'
#
loop_
_entity.id
_entity.type
_entity.pdbx_description
1 polymer ?
#
loop_
_entity_poly.entity_id
_entity_poly.type
_entity_poly.pdbx_seq_one_letter_code
_entity_poly.pdbx_strand_id
1 'polypeptide(L)'
;MRVEELASVHNDDSHAPPHTLEDATVLQIVPALREEPIARTVLDVASALVQSGARALVAAEEGPLVGELTAFGGEWAPLVNATVNPFRLRRSARTLERLIASEHVDVVHAQSIGGAWIARMAATRIPVRLVTTLLDVPPSGLRGYWAGALARGDWVITPSNFAAAPVMARHKIPIERVTVIPRSIDVAAFDPAAVDAARVEAVQDAWRIMQTARILLVPGRVAPWNGQLILPDVARLLLDSGVRGFVFVLAGEHRSYRKYARAVAKEAEVKGVQAFIRFAGHCRDMPAAFAAADTVVVPAIEAPVFGRAVAQAQAMGRPVVTSDVGVLPEHVAAPPEMPEEVRTGWVAKAGDAGELAHALGEAFALDETAYRTMSERARHFAEYMFSPRSAVAATHAVYGALLARPLADSGERVGSAAKRAEGR
;
A
#
# COMPACT_ATOMS: atom_id res chain seq x y z
N MET A 1 15.02 -21.03 6.10
CA MET A 1 15.47 -19.67 5.69
C MET A 1 14.79 -18.68 6.61
N ARG A 2 15.51 -17.81 7.27
CA ARG A 2 14.92 -16.82 8.19
C ARG A 2 14.33 -15.67 7.38
N VAL A 3 13.33 -14.98 7.92
CA VAL A 3 12.69 -13.80 7.28
C VAL A 3 13.72 -12.70 6.91
N GLU A 4 14.86 -12.69 7.63
CA GLU A 4 16.02 -11.81 7.36
C GLU A 4 16.69 -12.10 6.00
N GLU A 5 16.58 -13.33 5.47
CA GLU A 5 17.11 -13.69 4.15
C GLU A 5 16.19 -13.24 3.00
N LEU A 6 14.90 -12.97 3.29
CA LEU A 6 13.96 -12.36 2.34
C LEU A 6 14.28 -10.89 2.09
N ALA A 7 14.87 -10.20 3.06
CA ALA A 7 15.32 -8.81 2.96
C ALA A 7 16.50 -8.67 1.98
N SER A 8 17.38 -9.68 1.89
CA SER A 8 18.58 -9.60 1.04
C SER A 8 18.28 -9.71 -0.46
N VAL A 9 17.12 -10.24 -0.86
CA VAL A 9 16.71 -10.33 -2.27
C VAL A 9 16.19 -8.98 -2.80
N HIS A 10 15.77 -8.08 -1.91
CA HIS A 10 15.21 -6.77 -2.28
C HIS A 10 16.11 -5.57 -1.95
N ASN A 11 17.19 -5.78 -1.19
CA ASN A 11 18.19 -4.76 -0.91
C ASN A 11 19.58 -5.38 -1.06
N ASP A 12 20.27 -5.02 -2.14
CA ASP A 12 21.71 -5.23 -2.27
C ASP A 12 22.40 -4.31 -1.24
N ASP A 13 22.82 -4.94 -0.12
CA ASP A 13 23.39 -4.28 1.04
C ASP A 13 24.77 -3.70 0.73
N SER A 14 24.78 -2.45 0.28
CA SER A 14 25.91 -1.58 0.57
C SER A 14 25.69 -0.98 1.97
N HIS A 15 26.04 -1.71 3.03
CA HIS A 15 26.01 -1.22 4.41
C HIS A 15 27.04 -0.09 4.62
N ALA A 16 26.65 1.15 4.30
CA ALA A 16 27.15 2.27 5.05
C ALA A 16 26.45 2.28 6.43
N PRO A 17 27.13 2.60 7.54
CA PRO A 17 26.50 2.69 8.85
C PRO A 17 25.30 3.65 8.75
N PRO A 18 24.18 3.37 9.43
CA PRO A 18 23.02 4.24 9.38
C PRO A 18 23.45 5.64 9.82
N HIS A 19 23.42 6.61 8.88
CA HIS A 19 23.64 7.99 9.25
C HIS A 19 22.58 8.36 10.27
N THR A 20 23.02 8.81 11.44
CA THR A 20 22.12 9.28 12.48
C THR A 20 21.32 10.47 11.93
N LEU A 21 20.01 10.45 12.12
CA LEU A 21 19.16 11.59 11.79
C LEU A 21 19.19 12.66 12.91
N GLU A 22 20.01 12.42 13.92
CA GLU A 22 20.22 13.34 15.05
C GLU A 22 20.58 14.73 14.53
N ASP A 23 19.95 15.76 15.06
CA ASP A 23 20.06 17.17 14.67
C ASP A 23 19.55 17.52 13.26
N ALA A 24 19.13 16.56 12.43
CA ALA A 24 18.58 16.86 11.12
C ALA A 24 17.18 17.48 11.23
N THR A 25 16.89 18.46 10.37
CA THR A 25 15.55 19.06 10.25
C THR A 25 14.84 18.53 9.01
N VAL A 26 13.78 17.75 9.21
CA VAL A 26 12.98 17.15 8.13
C VAL A 26 11.61 17.83 8.04
N LEU A 27 11.27 18.35 6.87
CA LEU A 27 9.99 18.97 6.58
C LEU A 27 9.14 18.07 5.68
N GLN A 28 8.05 17.53 6.18
CA GLN A 28 7.07 16.77 5.39
C GLN A 28 5.96 17.70 4.89
N ILE A 29 5.52 17.53 3.63
CA ILE A 29 4.45 18.32 3.02
C ILE A 29 3.30 17.41 2.63
N VAL A 30 2.14 17.62 3.26
CA VAL A 30 0.88 16.92 2.95
C VAL A 30 -0.27 17.91 2.75
N PRO A 31 -1.37 17.53 2.08
CA PRO A 31 -2.48 18.45 1.84
C PRO A 31 -3.05 19.06 3.10
N ALA A 32 -3.43 18.24 4.07
CA ALA A 32 -4.01 18.64 5.35
C ALA A 32 -3.75 17.58 6.43
N LEU A 33 -3.74 17.97 7.69
CA LEU A 33 -3.62 17.06 8.85
C LEU A 33 -5.01 16.56 9.29
N ARG A 34 -5.67 15.78 8.42
CA ARG A 34 -6.97 15.16 8.64
C ARG A 34 -6.83 13.65 8.88
N GLU A 35 -7.92 13.02 9.34
CA GLU A 35 -8.01 11.57 9.55
C GLU A 35 -7.97 10.79 8.21
N GLU A 36 -6.85 10.89 7.50
CA GLU A 36 -6.58 10.22 6.25
C GLU A 36 -5.31 9.35 6.39
N PRO A 37 -5.22 8.21 5.70
CA PRO A 37 -4.08 7.29 5.83
C PRO A 37 -2.72 7.96 5.62
N ILE A 38 -2.62 8.90 4.68
CA ILE A 38 -1.37 9.61 4.40
C ILE A 38 -0.95 10.51 5.56
N ALA A 39 -1.89 11.20 6.20
CA ALA A 39 -1.59 12.05 7.35
C ALA A 39 -1.16 11.22 8.56
N ARG A 40 -1.76 10.04 8.78
CA ARG A 40 -1.30 9.08 9.81
C ARG A 40 0.13 8.62 9.56
N THR A 41 0.46 8.19 8.35
CA THR A 41 1.85 7.81 8.00
C THR A 41 2.84 8.97 8.24
N VAL A 42 2.44 10.21 7.94
CA VAL A 42 3.27 11.40 8.21
C VAL A 42 3.50 11.60 9.69
N LEU A 43 2.48 11.41 10.53
CA LEU A 43 2.62 11.49 11.98
C LEU A 43 3.53 10.37 12.52
N ASP A 44 3.39 9.14 12.03
CA ASP A 44 4.24 8.02 12.42
C ASP A 44 5.72 8.31 12.11
N VAL A 45 6.00 8.82 10.91
CA VAL A 45 7.36 9.24 10.51
C VAL A 45 7.85 10.41 11.35
N ALA A 46 7.01 11.42 11.60
CA ALA A 46 7.37 12.58 12.41
C ALA A 46 7.67 12.21 13.87
N SER A 47 6.85 11.34 14.47
CA SER A 47 7.05 10.84 15.83
C SER A 47 8.40 10.12 15.96
N ALA A 48 8.70 9.24 14.99
CA ALA A 48 9.97 8.51 15.01
C ALA A 48 11.19 9.42 14.74
N LEU A 49 11.05 10.47 13.92
CA LEU A 49 12.09 11.49 13.76
C LEU A 49 12.40 12.18 15.10
N VAL A 50 11.37 12.64 15.81
CA VAL A 50 11.54 13.25 17.14
C VAL A 50 12.21 12.28 18.11
N GLN A 51 11.80 11.00 18.12
CA GLN A 51 12.42 9.98 18.96
C GLN A 51 13.89 9.71 18.62
N SER A 52 14.31 9.95 17.39
CA SER A 52 15.71 9.82 16.95
C SER A 52 16.55 11.09 17.15
N GLY A 53 16.01 12.12 17.79
CA GLY A 53 16.72 13.40 18.00
C GLY A 53 16.66 14.38 16.83
N ALA A 54 15.86 14.07 15.78
CA ALA A 54 15.65 14.97 14.65
C ALA A 54 14.50 15.96 14.93
N ARG A 55 14.53 17.11 14.24
CA ARG A 55 13.38 18.02 14.22
C ARG A 55 12.41 17.59 13.10
N ALA A 56 11.15 17.40 13.46
CA ALA A 56 10.09 17.01 12.54
C ALA A 56 9.10 18.16 12.32
N LEU A 57 9.13 18.77 11.14
CA LEU A 57 8.19 19.80 10.72
C LEU A 57 7.16 19.19 9.74
N VAL A 58 5.89 19.56 9.88
CA VAL A 58 4.84 19.16 8.93
C VAL A 58 4.15 20.40 8.38
N ALA A 59 4.33 20.64 7.07
CA ALA A 59 3.70 21.74 6.34
C ALA A 59 2.39 21.25 5.70
N ALA A 60 1.26 21.73 6.21
CA ALA A 60 -0.08 21.30 5.80
C ALA A 60 -1.14 22.37 6.09
N GLU A 61 -2.32 22.22 5.47
CA GLU A 61 -3.53 22.88 5.98
C GLU A 61 -3.90 22.33 7.35
N GLU A 62 -4.48 23.16 8.20
CA GLU A 62 -4.91 22.79 9.54
C GLU A 62 -5.91 21.62 9.54
N GLY A 63 -5.82 20.79 10.57
CA GLY A 63 -6.72 19.66 10.77
C GLY A 63 -6.64 19.12 12.19
N PRO A 64 -7.53 18.16 12.54
CA PRO A 64 -7.63 17.62 13.91
C PRO A 64 -6.34 16.95 14.41
N LEU A 65 -5.47 16.50 13.51
CA LEU A 65 -4.22 15.83 13.87
C LEU A 65 -3.07 16.78 14.27
N VAL A 66 -3.26 18.10 14.19
CA VAL A 66 -2.25 19.08 14.63
C VAL A 66 -1.95 18.92 16.12
N GLY A 67 -2.99 18.69 16.95
CA GLY A 67 -2.82 18.47 18.40
C GLY A 67 -1.98 17.23 18.72
N GLU A 68 -2.18 16.14 17.98
CA GLU A 68 -1.41 14.91 18.13
C GLU A 68 0.06 15.10 17.71
N LEU A 69 0.30 15.79 16.57
CA LEU A 69 1.64 16.14 16.10
C LEU A 69 2.43 16.90 17.17
N THR A 70 1.82 17.94 17.74
CA THR A 70 2.50 18.77 18.73
C THR A 70 2.68 18.07 20.08
N ALA A 71 1.80 17.15 20.45
CA ALA A 71 1.87 16.39 21.68
C ALA A 71 3.14 15.53 21.80
N PHE A 72 3.66 14.99 20.71
CA PHE A 72 4.91 14.23 20.71
C PHE A 72 6.15 15.07 20.34
N GLY A 73 6.01 16.39 20.17
CA GLY A 73 7.12 17.32 19.89
C GLY A 73 7.36 17.61 18.41
N GLY A 74 6.46 17.20 17.51
CA GLY A 74 6.48 17.64 16.12
C GLY A 74 5.98 19.09 15.96
N GLU A 75 6.39 19.75 14.91
CA GLU A 75 6.10 21.16 14.63
C GLU A 75 5.17 21.30 13.43
N TRP A 76 4.09 22.06 13.56
CA TRP A 76 3.18 22.34 12.45
C TRP A 76 3.49 23.69 11.80
N ALA A 77 3.56 23.72 10.48
CA ALA A 77 3.69 24.91 9.68
C ALA A 77 2.50 25.06 8.72
N PRO A 78 1.72 26.15 8.78
CA PRO A 78 0.58 26.33 7.90
C PRO A 78 1.02 26.54 6.44
N LEU A 79 0.57 25.65 5.53
CA LEU A 79 0.89 25.71 4.11
C LEU A 79 -0.27 25.24 3.23
N VAL A 80 -0.77 26.11 2.36
CA VAL A 80 -1.76 25.74 1.34
C VAL A 80 -1.03 25.09 0.17
N ASN A 81 -1.22 23.80 -0.03
CA ASN A 81 -0.54 23.02 -1.07
C ASN A 81 -1.50 22.17 -1.94
N ALA A 82 -2.75 22.00 -1.53
CA ALA A 82 -3.78 21.26 -2.28
C ALA A 82 -4.33 22.12 -3.45
N THR A 83 -3.45 22.65 -4.31
CA THR A 83 -3.85 23.53 -5.43
C THR A 83 -3.03 23.26 -6.68
N VAL A 84 -3.64 23.47 -7.83
CA VAL A 84 -2.97 23.51 -9.14
C VAL A 84 -2.98 24.94 -9.75
N ASN A 85 -3.50 25.92 -9.03
CA ASN A 85 -3.49 27.31 -9.47
C ASN A 85 -2.07 27.87 -9.44
N PRO A 86 -1.49 28.34 -10.57
CA PRO A 86 -0.08 28.73 -10.66
C PRO A 86 0.29 29.91 -9.76
N PHE A 87 -0.63 30.86 -9.52
CA PHE A 87 -0.38 32.00 -8.63
C PHE A 87 -0.32 31.56 -7.16
N ARG A 88 -1.22 30.66 -6.75
CA ARG A 88 -1.20 30.08 -5.40
C ARG A 88 0.04 29.22 -5.19
N LEU A 89 0.40 28.37 -6.18
CA LEU A 89 1.63 27.57 -6.14
C LEU A 89 2.88 28.43 -5.94
N ARG A 90 3.02 29.54 -6.70
CA ARG A 90 4.15 30.47 -6.55
C ARG A 90 4.17 31.15 -5.19
N ARG A 91 3.01 31.54 -4.66
CA ARG A 91 2.90 32.13 -3.31
C ARG A 91 3.33 31.11 -2.24
N SER A 92 2.80 29.90 -2.30
CA SER A 92 3.14 28.83 -1.36
C SER A 92 4.60 28.40 -1.48
N ALA A 93 5.17 28.38 -2.69
CA ALA A 93 6.60 28.12 -2.89
C ALA A 93 7.48 29.15 -2.21
N ARG A 94 7.12 30.46 -2.26
CA ARG A 94 7.87 31.52 -1.55
C ARG A 94 7.69 31.41 -0.03
N THR A 95 6.56 30.93 0.46
CA THR A 95 6.35 30.64 1.88
C THR A 95 7.22 29.48 2.32
N LEU A 96 7.24 28.40 1.53
CA LEU A 96 8.11 27.24 1.78
C LEU A 96 9.60 27.61 1.72
N GLU A 97 10.00 28.44 0.74
CA GLU A 97 11.38 28.94 0.61
C GLU A 97 11.85 29.65 1.88
N ARG A 98 10.99 30.52 2.45
CA ARG A 98 11.29 31.19 3.73
C ARG A 98 11.34 30.22 4.89
N LEU A 99 10.43 29.27 4.96
CA LEU A 99 10.41 28.24 6.00
C LEU A 99 11.68 27.37 5.95
N ILE A 100 12.10 26.92 4.77
CA ILE A 100 13.35 26.16 4.60
C ILE A 100 14.55 26.96 5.12
N ALA A 101 14.61 28.26 4.81
CA ALA A 101 15.72 29.11 5.22
C ALA A 101 15.70 29.40 6.73
N SER A 102 14.53 29.75 7.30
CA SER A 102 14.42 30.11 8.73
C SER A 102 14.62 28.92 9.67
N GLU A 103 14.13 27.73 9.26
CA GLU A 103 14.20 26.52 10.09
C GLU A 103 15.40 25.63 9.77
N HIS A 104 16.27 26.05 8.84
CA HIS A 104 17.45 25.29 8.40
C HIS A 104 17.10 23.86 7.98
N VAL A 105 16.07 23.70 7.11
CA VAL A 105 15.57 22.41 6.68
C VAL A 105 16.58 21.67 5.81
N ASP A 106 16.96 20.47 6.20
CA ASP A 106 17.90 19.60 5.49
C ASP A 106 17.22 18.76 4.39
N VAL A 107 16.02 18.26 4.71
CA VAL A 107 15.23 17.39 3.81
C VAL A 107 13.78 17.88 3.73
N VAL A 108 13.30 18.05 2.52
CA VAL A 108 11.86 18.27 2.22
C VAL A 108 11.28 16.99 1.63
N HIS A 109 10.24 16.44 2.24
CA HIS A 109 9.52 15.27 1.75
C HIS A 109 8.12 15.64 1.30
N ALA A 110 7.87 15.67 0.00
CA ALA A 110 6.57 16.02 -0.58
C ALA A 110 5.75 14.77 -0.90
N GLN A 111 4.57 14.66 -0.28
CA GLN A 111 3.66 13.52 -0.40
C GLN A 111 2.35 13.88 -1.12
N SER A 112 2.36 14.95 -1.91
CA SER A 112 1.24 15.36 -2.76
C SER A 112 1.74 16.03 -4.03
N ILE A 113 0.91 16.02 -5.07
CA ILE A 113 1.25 16.67 -6.37
C ILE A 113 1.51 18.17 -6.16
N GLY A 114 0.65 18.87 -5.43
CA GLY A 114 0.84 20.30 -5.15
C GLY A 114 2.08 20.56 -4.30
N GLY A 115 2.29 19.75 -3.25
CA GLY A 115 3.48 19.80 -2.41
C GLY A 115 4.77 19.59 -3.20
N ALA A 116 4.80 18.61 -4.12
CA ALA A 116 5.96 18.35 -4.97
C ALA A 116 6.27 19.52 -5.93
N TRP A 117 5.25 20.16 -6.50
CA TRP A 117 5.45 21.38 -7.30
C TRP A 117 6.02 22.51 -6.48
N ILE A 118 5.45 22.78 -5.30
CA ILE A 118 5.89 23.84 -4.39
C ILE A 118 7.32 23.59 -3.92
N ALA A 119 7.62 22.38 -3.46
CA ALA A 119 8.95 21.96 -3.00
C ALA A 119 10.00 22.08 -4.11
N ARG A 120 9.67 21.64 -5.31
CA ARG A 120 10.57 21.77 -6.46
C ARG A 120 10.85 23.25 -6.83
N MET A 121 9.82 24.11 -6.80
CA MET A 121 9.99 25.54 -7.05
C MET A 121 10.87 26.20 -5.98
N ALA A 122 10.73 25.83 -4.71
CA ALA A 122 11.60 26.30 -3.64
C ALA A 122 13.05 25.81 -3.83
N ALA A 123 13.23 24.52 -4.13
CA ALA A 123 14.53 23.89 -4.34
C ALA A 123 15.33 24.42 -5.56
N THR A 124 14.70 25.18 -6.46
CA THR A 124 15.44 25.92 -7.50
C THR A 124 16.12 27.19 -6.98
N ARG A 125 15.79 27.65 -5.78
CA ARG A 125 16.29 28.91 -5.19
C ARG A 125 17.09 28.70 -3.93
N ILE A 126 16.73 27.66 -3.16
CA ILE A 126 17.44 27.28 -1.94
C ILE A 126 17.90 25.84 -2.09
N PRO A 127 19.19 25.54 -1.84
CA PRO A 127 19.70 24.18 -1.87
C PRO A 127 19.07 23.39 -0.69
N VAL A 128 18.27 22.40 -1.02
CA VAL A 128 17.64 21.48 -0.05
C VAL A 128 17.43 20.13 -0.72
N ARG A 129 17.53 19.05 0.02
CA ARG A 129 17.28 17.69 -0.49
C ARG A 129 15.79 17.45 -0.61
N LEU A 130 15.35 16.91 -1.75
CA LEU A 130 13.94 16.70 -2.04
C LEU A 130 13.60 15.20 -2.17
N VAL A 131 12.82 14.68 -1.26
CA VAL A 131 12.16 13.37 -1.37
C VAL A 131 10.73 13.58 -1.87
N THR A 132 10.27 12.69 -2.73
CA THR A 132 8.87 12.69 -3.18
C THR A 132 8.28 11.29 -3.06
N THR A 133 7.03 11.18 -2.60
CA THR A 133 6.30 9.91 -2.58
C THR A 133 5.21 9.88 -3.66
N LEU A 134 5.29 8.88 -4.53
CA LEU A 134 4.21 8.53 -5.44
C LEU A 134 3.19 7.70 -4.68
N LEU A 135 1.93 8.12 -4.70
CA LEU A 135 0.84 7.39 -4.03
C LEU A 135 0.08 6.47 -4.99
N ASP A 136 0.25 6.69 -6.30
CA ASP A 136 -0.48 6.01 -7.36
C ASP A 136 0.30 6.04 -8.67
N VAL A 137 -0.06 5.19 -9.63
CA VAL A 137 0.44 5.27 -11.01
C VAL A 137 -0.11 6.54 -11.66
N PRO A 138 0.75 7.49 -12.07
CA PRO A 138 0.27 8.73 -12.66
C PRO A 138 -0.53 8.48 -13.94
N PRO A 139 -1.71 9.06 -14.09
CA PRO A 139 -2.50 8.92 -15.30
C PRO A 139 -1.78 9.53 -16.52
N SER A 140 -2.24 9.18 -17.71
CA SER A 140 -1.76 9.81 -18.96
C SER A 140 -2.31 11.23 -19.15
N GLY A 141 -1.75 11.97 -20.09
CA GLY A 141 -2.22 13.31 -20.48
C GLY A 141 -1.86 14.41 -19.48
N LEU A 142 -2.68 15.45 -19.42
CA LEU A 142 -2.42 16.66 -18.62
C LEU A 142 -2.30 16.38 -17.11
N ARG A 143 -3.12 15.47 -16.59
CA ARG A 143 -3.04 15.03 -15.18
C ARG A 143 -1.70 14.34 -14.90
N GLY A 144 -1.20 13.52 -15.82
CA GLY A 144 0.11 12.89 -15.72
C GLY A 144 1.26 13.89 -15.78
N TYR A 145 1.13 14.99 -16.54
CA TYR A 145 2.11 16.07 -16.51
C TYR A 145 2.23 16.69 -15.10
N TRP A 146 1.09 17.00 -14.46
CA TRP A 146 1.08 17.51 -13.09
C TRP A 146 1.65 16.52 -12.08
N ALA A 147 1.27 15.25 -12.18
CA ALA A 147 1.80 14.18 -11.33
C ALA A 147 3.30 13.94 -11.54
N GLY A 148 3.85 14.29 -12.70
CA GLY A 148 5.28 14.21 -13.01
C GLY A 148 6.20 15.02 -12.07
N ALA A 149 5.66 15.94 -11.27
CA ALA A 149 6.43 16.60 -10.21
C ALA A 149 6.90 15.61 -9.14
N LEU A 150 6.09 14.58 -8.83
CA LEU A 150 6.44 13.51 -7.88
C LEU A 150 7.56 12.59 -8.37
N ALA A 151 7.87 12.61 -9.66
CA ALA A 151 8.97 11.87 -10.27
C ALA A 151 10.31 12.65 -10.30
N ARG A 152 10.34 13.86 -9.73
CA ARG A 152 11.45 14.80 -9.87
C ARG A 152 12.13 15.17 -8.55
N GLY A 153 11.91 14.39 -7.50
CA GLY A 153 12.71 14.46 -6.27
C GLY A 153 14.15 14.00 -6.50
N ASP A 154 15.04 14.31 -5.59
CA ASP A 154 16.39 13.73 -5.55
C ASP A 154 16.31 12.24 -5.20
N TRP A 155 15.25 11.87 -4.48
CA TRP A 155 14.83 10.50 -4.21
C TRP A 155 13.32 10.34 -4.37
N VAL A 156 12.87 9.20 -4.88
CA VAL A 156 11.46 8.90 -5.13
C VAL A 156 11.06 7.65 -4.36
N ILE A 157 10.07 7.77 -3.50
CA ILE A 157 9.44 6.63 -2.81
C ILE A 157 8.21 6.21 -3.60
N THR A 158 8.04 4.90 -3.82
CA THR A 158 6.88 4.32 -4.50
C THR A 158 6.25 3.21 -3.65
N PRO A 159 4.93 2.98 -3.73
CA PRO A 159 4.27 1.95 -2.92
C PRO A 159 4.50 0.52 -3.43
N SER A 160 5.05 0.34 -4.63
CA SER A 160 5.27 -0.96 -5.27
C SER A 160 6.19 -0.86 -6.48
N ASN A 161 6.77 -1.97 -6.93
CA ASN A 161 7.48 -2.05 -8.21
C ASN A 161 6.54 -1.81 -9.39
N PHE A 162 5.29 -2.28 -9.27
CA PHE A 162 4.24 -2.01 -10.27
C PHE A 162 4.02 -0.50 -10.47
N ALA A 163 4.03 0.29 -9.41
CA ALA A 163 3.92 1.75 -9.52
C ALA A 163 5.23 2.41 -9.96
N ALA A 164 6.39 1.88 -9.57
CA ALA A 164 7.70 2.40 -9.90
C ALA A 164 8.04 2.28 -11.39
N ALA A 165 7.83 1.10 -11.99
CA ALA A 165 8.28 0.78 -13.35
C ALA A 165 7.81 1.79 -14.43
N PRO A 166 6.52 2.14 -14.56
CA PRO A 166 6.07 3.09 -15.58
C PRO A 166 6.58 4.51 -15.34
N VAL A 167 6.79 4.89 -14.06
CA VAL A 167 7.30 6.21 -13.70
C VAL A 167 8.80 6.32 -14.00
N MET A 168 9.57 5.31 -13.63
CA MET A 168 11.00 5.22 -13.96
C MET A 168 11.23 5.27 -15.47
N ALA A 169 10.50 4.48 -16.23
CA ALA A 169 10.60 4.44 -17.70
C ALA A 169 10.25 5.80 -18.32
N ARG A 170 9.13 6.41 -17.90
CA ARG A 170 8.65 7.69 -18.45
C ARG A 170 9.56 8.86 -18.12
N HIS A 171 10.08 8.92 -16.89
CA HIS A 171 10.86 10.05 -16.38
C HIS A 171 12.37 9.79 -16.39
N LYS A 172 12.81 8.60 -16.82
CA LYS A 172 14.22 8.16 -16.86
C LYS A 172 14.89 8.31 -15.49
N ILE A 173 14.20 7.82 -14.45
CA ILE A 173 14.74 7.84 -13.08
C ILE A 173 15.63 6.59 -12.93
N PRO A 174 16.89 6.75 -12.51
CA PRO A 174 17.75 5.60 -12.21
C PRO A 174 17.24 4.84 -10.99
N ILE A 175 17.43 3.52 -10.97
CA ILE A 175 16.91 2.63 -9.90
C ILE A 175 17.44 3.03 -8.52
N GLU A 176 18.67 3.51 -8.45
CA GLU A 176 19.37 3.93 -7.21
C GLU A 176 18.76 5.17 -6.54
N ARG A 177 17.76 5.78 -7.19
CA ARG A 177 16.99 6.92 -6.68
C ARG A 177 15.55 6.59 -6.39
N VAL A 178 15.19 5.31 -6.43
CA VAL A 178 13.84 4.82 -6.17
C VAL A 178 13.89 3.81 -5.03
N THR A 179 13.01 3.99 -4.06
CA THR A 179 12.79 3.00 -3.00
C THR A 179 11.33 2.61 -2.98
N VAL A 180 11.08 1.32 -2.95
CA VAL A 180 9.73 0.78 -2.78
C VAL A 180 9.44 0.68 -1.28
N ILE A 181 8.46 1.43 -0.82
CA ILE A 181 7.94 1.36 0.55
C ILE A 181 6.45 1.09 0.46
N PRO A 182 6.01 -0.16 0.71
CA PRO A 182 4.60 -0.52 0.70
C PRO A 182 3.80 0.33 1.68
N ARG A 183 2.53 0.57 1.37
CA ARG A 183 1.64 1.25 2.30
C ARG A 183 1.41 0.38 3.52
N SER A 184 1.47 0.97 4.70
CA SER A 184 1.19 0.29 5.94
C SER A 184 -0.29 -0.01 6.15
N ILE A 185 -0.56 -1.03 6.94
CA ILE A 185 -1.86 -1.36 7.52
C ILE A 185 -1.74 -1.36 9.05
N ASP A 186 -2.87 -1.26 9.72
CA ASP A 186 -2.92 -1.43 11.18
C ASP A 186 -2.79 -2.92 11.53
N VAL A 187 -1.54 -3.39 11.68
CA VAL A 187 -1.25 -4.79 12.00
C VAL A 187 -1.72 -5.19 13.39
N ALA A 188 -1.95 -4.24 14.29
CA ALA A 188 -2.49 -4.51 15.62
C ALA A 188 -4.00 -4.74 15.57
N ALA A 189 -4.73 -3.97 14.77
CA ALA A 189 -6.16 -4.21 14.54
C ALA A 189 -6.42 -5.54 13.80
N PHE A 190 -5.49 -5.97 12.93
CA PHE A 190 -5.53 -7.25 12.21
C PHE A 190 -4.61 -8.30 12.87
N ASP A 191 -4.68 -8.37 14.20
CA ASP A 191 -4.02 -9.42 14.99
C ASP A 191 -5.06 -10.51 15.35
N PRO A 192 -4.79 -11.81 15.04
CA PRO A 192 -5.65 -12.89 15.49
C PRO A 192 -5.90 -12.89 17.00
N ALA A 193 -4.91 -12.49 17.81
CA ALA A 193 -5.04 -12.40 19.25
C ALA A 193 -5.93 -11.24 19.74
N ALA A 194 -6.18 -10.23 18.90
CA ALA A 194 -7.05 -9.10 19.19
C ALA A 194 -8.53 -9.36 18.84
N VAL A 195 -8.84 -10.54 18.27
CA VAL A 195 -10.20 -10.90 17.86
C VAL A 195 -10.69 -12.07 18.71
N ASP A 196 -11.67 -11.81 19.57
CA ASP A 196 -12.28 -12.86 20.39
C ASP A 196 -13.29 -13.74 19.58
N ALA A 197 -13.58 -14.93 20.11
CA ALA A 197 -14.48 -15.90 19.49
C ALA A 197 -15.89 -15.33 19.30
N ALA A 198 -16.39 -14.52 20.21
CA ALA A 198 -17.75 -13.97 20.13
C ALA A 198 -17.90 -13.01 18.92
N ARG A 199 -16.86 -12.23 18.60
CA ARG A 199 -16.85 -11.40 17.39
C ARG A 199 -16.87 -12.24 16.11
N VAL A 200 -16.13 -13.35 16.10
CA VAL A 200 -16.11 -14.30 14.96
C VAL A 200 -17.46 -14.94 14.78
N GLU A 201 -18.05 -15.46 15.86
CA GLU A 201 -19.41 -16.06 15.85
C GLU A 201 -20.47 -15.06 15.36
N ALA A 202 -20.43 -13.81 15.85
CA ALA A 202 -21.37 -12.77 15.43
C ALA A 202 -21.30 -12.49 13.92
N VAL A 203 -20.10 -12.53 13.33
CA VAL A 203 -19.92 -12.37 11.89
C VAL A 203 -20.45 -13.58 11.13
N GLN A 204 -20.16 -14.81 11.56
CA GLN A 204 -20.64 -16.05 10.95
C GLN A 204 -22.16 -16.14 11.01
N ASP A 205 -22.78 -15.79 12.13
CA ASP A 205 -24.24 -15.74 12.31
C ASP A 205 -24.90 -14.71 11.38
N ALA A 206 -24.32 -13.50 11.30
CA ALA A 206 -24.79 -12.46 10.38
C ALA A 206 -24.76 -12.94 8.92
N TRP A 207 -23.80 -13.76 8.56
CA TRP A 207 -23.69 -14.36 7.23
C TRP A 207 -24.53 -15.61 7.05
N ARG A 208 -25.10 -16.16 8.12
CA ARG A 208 -25.87 -17.41 8.14
C ARG A 208 -25.09 -18.57 7.53
N ILE A 209 -23.86 -18.76 7.97
CA ILE A 209 -22.96 -19.82 7.51
C ILE A 209 -22.95 -20.94 8.56
N MET A 210 -23.00 -22.18 8.09
CA MET A 210 -22.85 -23.34 8.97
C MET A 210 -21.42 -23.42 9.50
N GLN A 211 -21.22 -23.69 10.78
CA GLN A 211 -19.90 -23.77 11.42
C GLN A 211 -18.95 -24.80 10.79
N THR A 212 -19.49 -25.76 10.05
CA THR A 212 -18.70 -26.79 9.37
C THR A 212 -18.22 -26.40 7.97
N ALA A 213 -18.69 -25.26 7.44
CA ALA A 213 -18.32 -24.81 6.11
C ALA A 213 -17.02 -23.99 6.14
N ARG A 214 -16.07 -24.32 5.27
CA ARG A 214 -14.87 -23.51 5.05
C ARG A 214 -15.24 -22.20 4.37
N ILE A 215 -14.80 -21.08 4.94
CA ILE A 215 -15.12 -19.74 4.48
C ILE A 215 -14.02 -19.22 3.54
N LEU A 216 -14.38 -19.07 2.27
CA LEU A 216 -13.57 -18.38 1.26
C LEU A 216 -13.99 -16.91 1.24
N LEU A 217 -13.31 -16.07 2.02
CA LEU A 217 -13.65 -14.65 2.13
C LEU A 217 -13.19 -13.88 0.89
N VAL A 218 -14.13 -13.17 0.27
CA VAL A 218 -13.87 -12.26 -0.87
C VAL A 218 -14.13 -10.83 -0.40
N PRO A 219 -13.11 -10.17 0.19
CA PRO A 219 -13.27 -8.85 0.77
C PRO A 219 -13.27 -7.76 -0.30
N GLY A 220 -14.06 -6.72 -0.06
CA GLY A 220 -14.10 -5.56 -0.93
C GLY A 220 -15.42 -5.43 -1.69
N ARG A 221 -15.57 -4.27 -2.33
CA ARG A 221 -16.79 -3.91 -3.07
C ARG A 221 -17.11 -4.94 -4.16
N VAL A 222 -18.37 -5.33 -4.28
CA VAL A 222 -18.83 -6.19 -5.40
C VAL A 222 -18.96 -5.32 -6.64
N ALA A 223 -17.93 -5.33 -7.48
CA ALA A 223 -17.78 -4.43 -8.63
C ALA A 223 -16.97 -5.09 -9.75
N PRO A 224 -17.16 -4.69 -11.02
CA PRO A 224 -16.53 -5.35 -12.17
C PRO A 224 -15.03 -5.56 -12.04
N TRP A 225 -14.28 -4.54 -11.61
CA TRP A 225 -12.82 -4.61 -11.49
C TRP A 225 -12.28 -5.58 -10.44
N ASN A 226 -13.12 -5.98 -9.46
CA ASN A 226 -12.75 -6.95 -8.44
C ASN A 226 -13.01 -8.41 -8.87
N GLY A 227 -13.52 -8.65 -10.06
CA GLY A 227 -13.54 -9.95 -10.72
C GLY A 227 -14.47 -11.03 -10.14
N GLN A 228 -15.36 -10.70 -9.20
CA GLN A 228 -16.21 -11.71 -8.53
C GLN A 228 -17.12 -12.52 -9.48
N LEU A 229 -17.30 -12.09 -10.73
CA LEU A 229 -18.11 -12.81 -11.71
C LEU A 229 -17.53 -14.18 -12.08
N ILE A 230 -16.25 -14.42 -11.83
CA ILE A 230 -15.57 -15.70 -12.08
C ILE A 230 -15.90 -16.76 -11.02
N LEU A 231 -16.34 -16.35 -9.81
CA LEU A 231 -16.50 -17.25 -8.67
C LEU A 231 -17.53 -18.38 -8.88
N PRO A 232 -18.64 -18.20 -9.62
CA PRO A 232 -19.52 -19.30 -9.98
C PRO A 232 -18.82 -20.40 -10.79
N ASP A 233 -17.92 -20.05 -11.73
CA ASP A 233 -17.11 -21.00 -12.46
C ASP A 233 -16.15 -21.76 -11.55
N VAL A 234 -15.45 -21.01 -10.69
CA VAL A 234 -14.53 -21.57 -9.70
C VAL A 234 -15.26 -22.53 -8.76
N ALA A 235 -16.43 -22.14 -8.26
CA ALA A 235 -17.23 -23.00 -7.40
C ALA A 235 -17.64 -24.31 -8.12
N ARG A 236 -18.00 -24.23 -9.40
CA ARG A 236 -18.34 -25.40 -10.20
C ARG A 236 -17.14 -26.32 -10.38
N LEU A 237 -15.98 -25.79 -10.75
CA LEU A 237 -14.73 -26.55 -10.90
C LEU A 237 -14.29 -27.23 -9.61
N LEU A 238 -14.37 -26.55 -8.48
CA LEU A 238 -14.10 -27.15 -7.16
C LEU A 238 -15.03 -28.32 -6.85
N LEU A 239 -16.35 -28.15 -7.15
CA LEU A 239 -17.32 -29.24 -6.98
C LEU A 239 -17.06 -30.42 -7.91
N ASP A 240 -16.66 -30.16 -9.15
CA ASP A 240 -16.34 -31.22 -10.13
C ASP A 240 -15.08 -31.99 -9.74
N SER A 241 -14.10 -31.31 -9.10
CA SER A 241 -12.90 -31.96 -8.54
C SER A 241 -13.15 -32.65 -7.18
N GLY A 242 -14.39 -32.68 -6.67
CA GLY A 242 -14.75 -33.38 -5.45
C GLY A 242 -14.65 -32.54 -4.17
N VAL A 243 -14.22 -31.28 -4.23
CA VAL A 243 -14.17 -30.39 -3.05
C VAL A 243 -15.61 -30.05 -2.60
N ARG A 244 -15.87 -30.15 -1.29
CA ARG A 244 -17.18 -29.89 -0.69
C ARG A 244 -17.03 -29.07 0.60
N GLY A 245 -18.14 -28.58 1.14
CA GLY A 245 -18.18 -27.92 2.45
C GLY A 245 -17.50 -26.56 2.46
N PHE A 246 -17.61 -25.78 1.39
CA PHE A 246 -17.07 -24.42 1.31
C PHE A 246 -18.15 -23.40 0.94
N VAL A 247 -17.87 -22.12 1.17
CA VAL A 247 -18.73 -21.00 0.73
C VAL A 247 -17.87 -19.76 0.44
N PHE A 248 -18.08 -19.16 -0.71
CA PHE A 248 -17.55 -17.82 -1.01
C PHE A 248 -18.39 -16.76 -0.33
N VAL A 249 -17.79 -15.93 0.51
CA VAL A 249 -18.44 -14.84 1.22
C VAL A 249 -17.97 -13.50 0.64
N LEU A 250 -18.85 -12.86 -0.11
CA LEU A 250 -18.61 -11.55 -0.72
C LEU A 250 -18.87 -10.45 0.32
N ALA A 251 -17.84 -10.09 1.09
CA ALA A 251 -17.92 -9.11 2.16
C ALA A 251 -17.60 -7.70 1.63
N GLY A 252 -18.61 -7.06 1.07
CA GLY A 252 -18.47 -5.71 0.54
C GLY A 252 -19.78 -5.11 0.05
N GLU A 253 -19.77 -3.80 -0.10
CA GLU A 253 -20.92 -3.05 -0.61
C GLU A 253 -21.21 -3.46 -2.06
N HIS A 254 -22.47 -3.69 -2.40
CA HIS A 254 -22.93 -4.13 -3.72
C HIS A 254 -24.07 -3.28 -4.29
N ARG A 255 -24.60 -2.33 -3.51
CA ARG A 255 -25.76 -1.53 -3.91
C ARG A 255 -25.42 -0.54 -5.04
N SER A 256 -24.19 -0.02 -5.07
CA SER A 256 -23.71 0.87 -6.12
C SER A 256 -23.57 0.16 -7.47
N TYR A 257 -23.33 -1.16 -7.47
CA TYR A 257 -23.13 -1.99 -8.66
C TYR A 257 -24.15 -3.14 -8.75
N ARG A 258 -25.44 -2.83 -8.50
CA ARG A 258 -26.53 -3.83 -8.45
C ARG A 258 -26.62 -4.69 -9.70
N LYS A 259 -26.36 -4.14 -10.89
CA LYS A 259 -26.39 -4.93 -12.15
C LYS A 259 -25.32 -6.00 -12.14
N TYR A 260 -24.10 -5.67 -11.68
CA TYR A 260 -23.01 -6.62 -11.58
C TYR A 260 -23.28 -7.69 -10.51
N ALA A 261 -23.75 -7.30 -9.32
CA ALA A 261 -24.10 -8.26 -8.27
C ALA A 261 -25.19 -9.23 -8.72
N ARG A 262 -26.21 -8.75 -9.48
CA ARG A 262 -27.24 -9.61 -10.07
C ARG A 262 -26.66 -10.54 -11.14
N ALA A 263 -25.68 -10.10 -11.93
CA ALA A 263 -25.00 -10.95 -12.90
C ALA A 263 -24.26 -12.11 -12.21
N VAL A 264 -23.53 -11.82 -11.13
CA VAL A 264 -22.86 -12.86 -10.31
C VAL A 264 -23.87 -13.86 -9.75
N ALA A 265 -25.00 -13.39 -9.18
CA ALA A 265 -26.05 -14.26 -8.64
C ALA A 265 -26.70 -15.12 -9.72
N LYS A 266 -27.01 -14.53 -10.89
CA LYS A 266 -27.59 -15.26 -12.02
C LYS A 266 -26.65 -16.33 -12.58
N GLU A 267 -25.35 -16.01 -12.67
CA GLU A 267 -24.35 -16.99 -13.13
C GLU A 267 -24.24 -18.15 -12.14
N ALA A 268 -24.30 -17.87 -10.83
CA ALA A 268 -24.33 -18.91 -9.80
C ALA A 268 -25.58 -19.82 -9.91
N GLU A 269 -26.75 -19.27 -10.25
CA GLU A 269 -27.98 -20.05 -10.51
C GLU A 269 -27.82 -20.91 -11.76
N VAL A 270 -27.32 -20.34 -12.87
CA VAL A 270 -27.14 -21.08 -14.13
C VAL A 270 -26.19 -22.27 -13.94
N LYS A 271 -25.15 -22.12 -13.12
CA LYS A 271 -24.17 -23.18 -12.83
C LYS A 271 -24.60 -24.11 -11.68
N GLY A 272 -25.74 -23.87 -11.04
CA GLY A 272 -26.21 -24.65 -9.92
C GLY A 272 -25.36 -24.55 -8.65
N VAL A 273 -24.68 -23.41 -8.46
CA VAL A 273 -23.75 -23.17 -7.34
C VAL A 273 -24.18 -22.01 -6.43
N GLN A 274 -25.45 -21.58 -6.51
CA GLN A 274 -25.95 -20.45 -5.72
C GLN A 274 -25.83 -20.66 -4.20
N ALA A 275 -25.86 -21.91 -3.72
CA ALA A 275 -25.66 -22.23 -2.31
C ALA A 275 -24.23 -21.97 -1.82
N PHE A 276 -23.27 -21.87 -2.73
CA PHE A 276 -21.85 -21.67 -2.45
C PHE A 276 -21.40 -20.19 -2.57
N ILE A 277 -22.33 -19.27 -2.88
CA ILE A 277 -22.06 -17.83 -3.01
C ILE A 277 -22.94 -17.08 -2.03
N ARG A 278 -22.32 -16.40 -1.07
CA ARG A 278 -22.99 -15.58 -0.05
C ARG A 278 -22.67 -14.11 -0.20
N PHE A 279 -23.65 -13.27 -0.47
CA PHE A 279 -23.52 -11.81 -0.42
C PHE A 279 -23.70 -11.34 1.02
N ALA A 280 -22.60 -11.05 1.70
CA ALA A 280 -22.59 -10.59 3.09
C ALA A 280 -22.91 -9.08 3.22
N GLY A 281 -22.75 -8.31 2.14
CA GLY A 281 -22.89 -6.85 2.20
C GLY A 281 -21.72 -6.18 2.91
N HIS A 282 -21.94 -4.97 3.41
CA HIS A 282 -20.92 -4.23 4.14
C HIS A 282 -20.66 -4.85 5.50
N CYS A 283 -19.44 -5.33 5.72
CA CYS A 283 -18.98 -5.82 7.02
C CYS A 283 -18.33 -4.68 7.80
N ARG A 284 -18.77 -4.42 9.02
CA ARG A 284 -18.20 -3.37 9.90
C ARG A 284 -16.98 -3.87 10.66
N ASP A 285 -16.97 -5.13 11.05
CA ASP A 285 -15.86 -5.79 11.75
C ASP A 285 -15.06 -6.64 10.76
N MET A 286 -14.19 -5.97 10.00
CA MET A 286 -13.32 -6.66 9.06
C MET A 286 -12.28 -7.55 9.74
N PRO A 287 -11.64 -7.19 10.88
CA PRO A 287 -10.78 -8.12 11.60
C PRO A 287 -11.47 -9.44 11.94
N ALA A 288 -12.68 -9.40 12.47
CA ALA A 288 -13.45 -10.63 12.75
C ALA A 288 -13.84 -11.39 11.46
N ALA A 289 -14.14 -10.67 10.37
CA ALA A 289 -14.39 -11.28 9.06
C ALA A 289 -13.17 -12.06 8.53
N PHE A 290 -11.98 -11.49 8.63
CA PHE A 290 -10.75 -12.18 8.26
C PHE A 290 -10.43 -13.34 9.23
N ALA A 291 -10.68 -13.17 10.53
CA ALA A 291 -10.51 -14.24 11.51
C ALA A 291 -11.44 -15.44 11.27
N ALA A 292 -12.65 -15.18 10.77
CA ALA A 292 -13.62 -16.22 10.40
C ALA A 292 -13.25 -16.99 9.11
N ALA A 293 -12.35 -16.42 8.28
CA ALA A 293 -12.01 -17.00 6.99
C ALA A 293 -10.99 -18.14 7.11
N ASP A 294 -11.12 -19.17 6.30
CA ASP A 294 -10.11 -20.20 6.09
C ASP A 294 -9.08 -19.77 5.03
N THR A 295 -9.57 -19.12 3.98
CA THR A 295 -8.73 -18.59 2.89
C THR A 295 -9.34 -17.28 2.38
N VAL A 296 -8.50 -16.33 2.02
CA VAL A 296 -8.97 -15.06 1.43
C VAL A 296 -8.72 -15.09 -0.08
N VAL A 297 -9.74 -14.70 -0.84
CA VAL A 297 -9.72 -14.73 -2.31
C VAL A 297 -9.85 -13.31 -2.85
N VAL A 298 -8.89 -12.89 -3.66
CA VAL A 298 -8.86 -11.54 -4.28
C VAL A 298 -8.75 -11.70 -5.81
N PRO A 299 -9.87 -11.99 -6.51
CA PRO A 299 -9.87 -12.35 -7.94
C PRO A 299 -9.94 -11.11 -8.83
N ALA A 300 -9.21 -10.05 -8.50
CA ALA A 300 -9.24 -8.79 -9.24
C ALA A 300 -8.86 -8.98 -10.72
N ILE A 301 -9.51 -8.23 -11.61
CA ILE A 301 -9.20 -8.20 -13.05
C ILE A 301 -8.63 -6.86 -13.50
N GLU A 302 -8.76 -5.82 -12.69
CA GLU A 302 -8.07 -4.55 -12.90
C GLU A 302 -6.98 -4.38 -11.83
N ALA A 303 -5.88 -3.78 -12.24
CA ALA A 303 -4.69 -3.62 -11.42
C ALA A 303 -4.92 -2.66 -10.24
N PRO A 304 -5.00 -3.12 -9.00
CA PRO A 304 -5.05 -2.22 -7.85
C PRO A 304 -3.65 -1.65 -7.58
N VAL A 305 -3.62 -0.44 -7.03
CA VAL A 305 -2.37 0.22 -6.61
C VAL A 305 -1.93 -0.21 -5.22
N PHE A 306 -2.87 -0.68 -4.41
CA PHE A 306 -2.62 -1.21 -3.07
C PHE A 306 -3.51 -2.42 -2.78
N GLY A 307 -2.89 -3.56 -2.54
CA GLY A 307 -3.53 -4.83 -2.18
C GLY A 307 -3.93 -4.90 -0.71
N ARG A 308 -4.69 -3.91 -0.19
CA ARG A 308 -5.04 -3.83 1.24
C ARG A 308 -5.63 -5.12 1.78
N ALA A 309 -6.53 -5.74 1.04
CA ALA A 309 -7.19 -6.97 1.46
C ALA A 309 -6.19 -8.14 1.61
N VAL A 310 -5.21 -8.22 0.72
CA VAL A 310 -4.12 -9.21 0.79
C VAL A 310 -3.25 -8.96 2.02
N ALA A 311 -2.82 -7.73 2.24
CA ALA A 311 -2.01 -7.37 3.40
C ALA A 311 -2.75 -7.65 4.73
N GLN A 312 -4.04 -7.30 4.82
CA GLN A 312 -4.87 -7.56 6.00
C GLN A 312 -5.11 -9.05 6.24
N ALA A 313 -5.31 -9.83 5.18
CA ALA A 313 -5.46 -11.28 5.27
C ALA A 313 -4.21 -11.93 5.84
N GLN A 314 -3.04 -11.56 5.33
CA GLN A 314 -1.77 -12.09 5.81
C GLN A 314 -1.46 -11.65 7.24
N ALA A 315 -1.75 -10.40 7.62
CA ALA A 315 -1.63 -9.93 9.00
C ALA A 315 -2.49 -10.75 9.96
N MET A 316 -3.68 -11.19 9.50
CA MET A 316 -4.55 -12.12 10.24
C MET A 316 -4.10 -13.59 10.14
N GLY A 317 -2.95 -13.86 9.53
CA GLY A 317 -2.44 -15.23 9.33
C GLY A 317 -3.31 -16.07 8.39
N ARG A 318 -4.03 -15.45 7.44
CA ARG A 318 -4.87 -16.19 6.50
C ARG A 318 -4.16 -16.38 5.16
N PRO A 319 -4.07 -17.62 4.66
CA PRO A 319 -3.60 -17.89 3.30
C PRO A 319 -4.42 -17.09 2.28
N VAL A 320 -3.76 -16.61 1.23
CA VAL A 320 -4.38 -15.79 0.21
C VAL A 320 -4.28 -16.45 -1.16
N VAL A 321 -5.37 -16.43 -1.92
CA VAL A 321 -5.36 -16.72 -3.35
C VAL A 321 -5.74 -15.42 -4.08
N THR A 322 -4.83 -14.91 -4.91
CA THR A 322 -5.02 -13.61 -5.58
C THR A 322 -4.71 -13.70 -7.07
N SER A 323 -5.10 -12.68 -7.83
CA SER A 323 -4.78 -12.57 -9.26
C SER A 323 -3.41 -11.94 -9.48
N ASP A 324 -2.83 -12.19 -10.67
CA ASP A 324 -1.52 -11.70 -11.13
C ASP A 324 -1.55 -10.25 -11.66
N VAL A 325 -2.45 -9.39 -11.15
CA VAL A 325 -2.61 -8.01 -11.63
C VAL A 325 -2.15 -6.95 -10.63
N GLY A 326 -1.55 -5.91 -11.15
CA GLY A 326 -1.15 -4.74 -10.36
C GLY A 326 -0.12 -5.08 -9.30
N VAL A 327 -0.37 -4.62 -8.09
CA VAL A 327 0.48 -4.85 -6.92
C VAL A 327 0.26 -6.21 -6.26
N LEU A 328 -0.79 -6.95 -6.61
CA LEU A 328 -1.20 -8.14 -5.87
C LEU A 328 -0.12 -9.22 -5.79
N PRO A 329 0.62 -9.55 -6.88
CA PRO A 329 1.73 -10.49 -6.79
C PRO A 329 2.84 -10.06 -5.82
N GLU A 330 3.12 -8.76 -5.71
CA GLU A 330 4.15 -8.23 -4.80
C GLU A 330 3.77 -8.36 -3.32
N HIS A 331 2.48 -8.59 -3.04
CA HIS A 331 1.95 -8.72 -1.68
C HIS A 331 1.82 -10.18 -1.22
N VAL A 332 2.27 -11.15 -2.00
CA VAL A 332 2.22 -12.58 -1.67
C VAL A 332 3.59 -13.19 -1.96
N ALA A 333 4.19 -13.86 -0.99
CA ALA A 333 5.36 -14.67 -1.27
C ALA A 333 4.88 -15.97 -1.94
N ALA A 334 5.15 -16.12 -3.23
CA ALA A 334 4.76 -17.28 -4.03
C ALA A 334 5.76 -17.53 -5.17
N PRO A 335 5.91 -18.79 -5.64
CA PRO A 335 6.65 -19.08 -6.85
C PRO A 335 6.04 -18.36 -8.09
N PRO A 336 6.85 -18.02 -9.12
CA PRO A 336 8.29 -18.29 -9.24
C PRO A 336 9.19 -17.24 -8.54
N GLU A 337 8.64 -16.08 -8.08
CA GLU A 337 9.42 -14.99 -7.51
C GLU A 337 10.05 -15.38 -6.17
N MET A 338 9.38 -16.25 -5.42
CA MET A 338 9.83 -16.71 -4.10
C MET A 338 9.80 -18.25 -4.02
N PRO A 339 10.73 -18.87 -3.27
CA PRO A 339 10.74 -20.33 -3.08
C PRO A 339 9.45 -20.83 -2.40
N GLU A 340 9.10 -22.09 -2.69
CA GLU A 340 7.92 -22.77 -2.13
C GLU A 340 7.93 -22.78 -0.59
N GLU A 341 9.11 -22.92 0.02
CA GLU A 341 9.30 -23.02 1.48
C GLU A 341 8.88 -21.77 2.24
N VAL A 342 8.82 -20.61 1.54
CA VAL A 342 8.40 -19.32 2.14
C VAL A 342 7.02 -18.88 1.67
N ARG A 343 6.31 -19.72 0.93
CA ARG A 343 4.97 -19.40 0.40
C ARG A 343 4.04 -18.90 1.51
N THR A 344 3.32 -17.81 1.21
CA THR A 344 2.27 -17.23 2.07
C THR A 344 0.89 -17.25 1.41
N GLY A 345 0.80 -17.69 0.15
CA GLY A 345 -0.42 -17.77 -0.63
C GLY A 345 -0.16 -18.15 -2.08
N TRP A 346 -1.13 -17.94 -2.94
CA TRP A 346 -1.08 -18.30 -4.36
C TRP A 346 -1.41 -17.10 -5.23
N VAL A 347 -0.78 -17.06 -6.40
CA VAL A 347 -1.07 -16.09 -7.45
C VAL A 347 -1.59 -16.84 -8.67
N ALA A 348 -2.81 -16.54 -9.10
CA ALA A 348 -3.48 -17.13 -10.25
C ALA A 348 -3.62 -16.09 -11.36
N LYS A 349 -3.67 -16.52 -12.61
CA LYS A 349 -3.89 -15.63 -13.75
C LYS A 349 -5.26 -14.96 -13.66
N ALA A 350 -5.28 -13.64 -13.83
CA ALA A 350 -6.50 -12.85 -13.76
C ALA A 350 -7.54 -13.32 -14.79
N GLY A 351 -8.77 -13.55 -14.33
CA GLY A 351 -9.86 -14.02 -15.18
C GLY A 351 -9.79 -15.50 -15.57
N ASP A 352 -8.85 -16.28 -15.02
CA ASP A 352 -8.74 -17.71 -15.24
C ASP A 352 -9.36 -18.49 -14.05
N ALA A 353 -10.54 -19.05 -14.29
CA ALA A 353 -11.26 -19.83 -13.28
C ALA A 353 -10.56 -21.16 -12.95
N GLY A 354 -9.85 -21.75 -13.92
CA GLY A 354 -9.13 -23.00 -13.76
C GLY A 354 -7.94 -22.83 -12.82
N GLU A 355 -7.09 -21.82 -13.07
CA GLU A 355 -5.97 -21.52 -12.19
C GLU A 355 -6.42 -21.13 -10.78
N LEU A 356 -7.47 -20.31 -10.67
CA LEU A 356 -8.01 -19.93 -9.37
C LEU A 356 -8.58 -21.11 -8.60
N ALA A 357 -9.30 -22.03 -9.29
CA ALA A 357 -9.81 -23.26 -8.68
C ALA A 357 -8.68 -24.21 -8.27
N HIS A 358 -7.63 -24.34 -9.08
CA HIS A 358 -6.45 -25.14 -8.77
C HIS A 358 -5.74 -24.63 -7.50
N ALA A 359 -5.45 -23.34 -7.43
CA ALA A 359 -4.84 -22.70 -6.27
C ALA A 359 -5.67 -22.87 -4.99
N LEU A 360 -7.00 -22.76 -5.10
CA LEU A 360 -7.90 -23.05 -3.97
C LEU A 360 -7.89 -24.54 -3.60
N GLY A 361 -7.78 -25.43 -4.58
CA GLY A 361 -7.64 -26.87 -4.35
C GLY A 361 -6.38 -27.20 -3.53
N GLU A 362 -5.26 -26.58 -3.86
CA GLU A 362 -4.02 -26.68 -3.08
C GLU A 362 -4.19 -26.14 -1.64
N ALA A 363 -4.86 -24.98 -1.49
CA ALA A 363 -5.16 -24.41 -0.17
C ALA A 363 -6.05 -25.34 0.67
N PHE A 364 -7.02 -26.04 0.05
CA PHE A 364 -7.85 -27.04 0.72
C PHE A 364 -7.13 -28.32 1.09
N ALA A 365 -6.06 -28.66 0.36
CA ALA A 365 -5.26 -29.86 0.60
C ALA A 365 -4.24 -29.72 1.74
N LEU A 366 -4.03 -28.50 2.25
CA LEU A 366 -3.16 -28.28 3.41
C LEU A 366 -3.68 -29.05 4.63
N ASP A 367 -2.81 -29.82 5.24
CA ASP A 367 -3.08 -30.36 6.57
C ASP A 367 -2.95 -29.26 7.64
N GLU A 368 -3.36 -29.54 8.86
CA GLU A 368 -3.36 -28.57 9.96
C GLU A 368 -1.97 -27.99 10.24
N THR A 369 -0.91 -28.79 10.13
CA THR A 369 0.47 -28.37 10.37
C THR A 369 0.96 -27.44 9.27
N ALA A 370 0.74 -27.79 8.00
CA ALA A 370 1.10 -26.98 6.85
C ALA A 370 0.33 -25.65 6.84
N TYR A 371 -0.98 -25.71 7.16
CA TYR A 371 -1.82 -24.51 7.28
C TYR A 371 -1.29 -23.56 8.36
N ARG A 372 -1.01 -24.08 9.57
CA ARG A 372 -0.47 -23.27 10.66
C ARG A 372 0.88 -22.65 10.31
N THR A 373 1.78 -23.42 9.72
CA THR A 373 3.10 -22.94 9.29
C THR A 373 2.97 -21.83 8.24
N MET A 374 2.03 -21.97 7.28
CA MET A 374 1.76 -20.94 6.29
C MET A 374 1.12 -19.70 6.93
N SER A 375 0.21 -19.86 7.88
CA SER A 375 -0.41 -18.77 8.64
C SER A 375 0.62 -17.93 9.40
N GLU A 376 1.57 -18.58 10.08
CA GLU A 376 2.66 -17.93 10.81
C GLU A 376 3.57 -17.15 9.84
N ARG A 377 3.93 -17.77 8.71
CA ARG A 377 4.73 -17.09 7.65
C ARG A 377 4.01 -15.88 7.07
N ALA A 378 2.72 -16.04 6.74
CA ALA A 378 1.91 -14.94 6.20
C ALA A 378 1.86 -13.75 7.17
N ARG A 379 1.68 -14.01 8.47
CA ARG A 379 1.69 -12.98 9.49
C ARG A 379 3.05 -12.27 9.61
N HIS A 380 4.14 -13.02 9.72
CA HIS A 380 5.49 -12.44 9.76
C HIS A 380 5.81 -11.62 8.50
N PHE A 381 5.41 -12.11 7.33
CA PHE A 381 5.56 -11.39 6.08
C PHE A 381 4.79 -10.05 6.11
N ALA A 382 3.53 -10.06 6.60
CA ALA A 382 2.73 -8.85 6.71
C ALA A 382 3.31 -7.85 7.72
N GLU A 383 3.79 -8.31 8.87
CA GLU A 383 4.44 -7.47 9.89
C GLU A 383 5.72 -6.83 9.35
N TYR A 384 6.50 -7.57 8.57
CA TYR A 384 7.71 -7.07 7.93
C TYR A 384 7.40 -6.07 6.81
N MET A 385 6.48 -6.42 5.90
CA MET A 385 6.24 -5.64 4.69
C MET A 385 5.28 -4.46 4.90
N PHE A 386 4.26 -4.61 5.77
CA PHE A 386 3.12 -3.70 5.82
C PHE A 386 2.91 -3.05 7.19
N SER A 387 3.82 -3.22 8.15
CA SER A 387 3.69 -2.52 9.43
C SER A 387 4.04 -1.03 9.30
N PRO A 388 3.43 -0.15 10.10
CA PRO A 388 3.85 1.25 10.18
C PRO A 388 5.33 1.39 10.56
N ARG A 389 5.82 0.51 11.46
CA ARG A 389 7.23 0.48 11.89
C ARG A 389 8.20 0.25 10.72
N SER A 390 7.90 -0.70 9.84
CA SER A 390 8.74 -0.99 8.68
C SER A 390 8.73 0.17 7.68
N ALA A 391 7.56 0.76 7.41
CA ALA A 391 7.46 1.92 6.53
C ALA A 391 8.23 3.14 7.06
N VAL A 392 8.17 3.37 8.37
CA VAL A 392 8.93 4.43 9.04
C VAL A 392 10.43 4.16 8.93
N ALA A 393 10.89 2.96 9.28
CA ALA A 393 12.31 2.58 9.22
C ALA A 393 12.88 2.74 7.80
N ALA A 394 12.15 2.28 6.78
CA ALA A 394 12.53 2.43 5.38
C ALA A 394 12.57 3.91 4.94
N THR A 395 11.62 4.72 5.40
CA THR A 395 11.60 6.17 5.11
C THR A 395 12.79 6.88 5.77
N HIS A 396 13.13 6.54 7.01
CA HIS A 396 14.31 7.07 7.71
C HIS A 396 15.62 6.67 7.01
N ALA A 397 15.71 5.44 6.53
CA ALA A 397 16.87 4.99 5.75
C ALA A 397 17.05 5.83 4.47
N VAL A 398 15.97 6.19 3.78
CA VAL A 398 16.01 7.10 2.62
C VAL A 398 16.52 8.48 3.03
N TYR A 399 16.07 9.05 4.15
CA TYR A 399 16.56 10.34 4.62
C TYR A 399 18.05 10.28 4.98
N GLY A 400 18.49 9.25 5.71
CA GLY A 400 19.91 9.05 6.07
C GLY A 400 20.80 8.91 4.85
N ALA A 401 20.41 8.07 3.90
CA ALA A 401 21.13 7.89 2.64
C ALA A 401 21.23 9.19 1.82
N LEU A 402 20.19 10.02 1.88
CA LEU A 402 20.17 11.30 1.17
C LEU A 402 21.02 12.36 1.88
N LEU A 403 21.05 12.37 3.21
CA LEU A 403 21.89 13.26 4.02
C LEU A 403 23.38 12.97 3.85
N ALA A 404 23.76 11.70 3.63
CA ALA A 404 25.12 11.28 3.33
C ALA A 404 25.65 11.78 1.99
N ARG A 405 24.78 12.12 1.06
CA ARG A 405 25.17 12.63 -0.26
C ARG A 405 25.47 14.14 -0.20
N PRO A 406 26.47 14.65 -0.94
CA PRO A 406 26.66 16.08 -1.07
C PRO A 406 25.40 16.73 -1.66
N LEU A 407 25.08 17.95 -1.20
CA LEU A 407 23.99 18.74 -1.78
C LEU A 407 24.30 19.00 -3.26
N ALA A 408 23.41 18.60 -4.16
CA ALA A 408 23.52 18.95 -5.57
C ALA A 408 23.41 20.48 -5.73
N ASP A 409 24.34 21.06 -6.48
CA ASP A 409 24.32 22.49 -6.73
C ASP A 409 23.01 22.91 -7.40
N SER A 410 22.39 23.98 -6.92
CA SER A 410 21.13 24.50 -7.47
C SER A 410 21.22 24.82 -8.99
N GLY A 411 22.42 25.11 -9.49
CA GLY A 411 22.72 25.28 -10.90
C GLY A 411 22.53 24.04 -11.77
N GLU A 412 22.85 22.84 -11.26
CA GLU A 412 22.67 21.60 -12.01
C GLU A 412 21.19 21.22 -12.17
N ARG A 413 20.34 21.58 -11.22
CA ARG A 413 18.87 21.35 -11.30
C ARG A 413 18.22 22.20 -12.38
N VAL A 414 18.70 23.43 -12.61
CA VAL A 414 18.22 24.35 -13.66
C VAL A 414 18.75 23.90 -15.04
N GLY A 415 20.01 23.53 -15.15
CA GLY A 415 20.65 23.09 -16.40
C GLY A 415 20.07 21.81 -16.98
N SER A 416 19.67 20.85 -16.13
CA SER A 416 19.03 19.62 -16.59
C SER A 416 17.59 19.85 -17.10
N ALA A 417 16.92 20.88 -16.61
CA ALA A 417 15.59 21.28 -17.06
C ALA A 417 15.64 22.04 -18.41
N ALA A 418 16.65 22.89 -18.62
CA ALA A 418 16.83 23.66 -19.85
C ALA A 418 17.27 22.78 -21.02
N LYS A 419 18.26 21.89 -20.85
CA LYS A 419 18.72 20.94 -21.89
C LYS A 419 17.64 19.95 -22.36
N ARG A 420 16.59 19.69 -21.56
CA ARG A 420 15.45 18.85 -21.95
C ARG A 420 14.34 19.64 -22.65
N ALA A 421 14.34 20.96 -22.59
CA ALA A 421 13.39 21.81 -23.32
C ALA A 421 13.87 22.14 -24.73
N GLU A 422 15.19 22.13 -24.97
CA GLU A 422 15.82 22.39 -26.29
C GLU A 422 15.94 21.13 -27.19
N GLY A 423 15.63 19.94 -26.65
CA GLY A 423 15.69 18.66 -27.39
C GLY A 423 14.31 18.15 -27.83
N ARG A 424 13.32 19.02 -28.07
CA ARG A 424 12.02 18.68 -28.65
C ARG A 424 11.81 19.40 -29.96
#